data_a81bfc328eaa623bcf8df1b077f239c6
#
_entry.id   a81bfc328eaa623bcf8df1b077f239c6
#
_cell.length_a   1.000
_cell.length_b   1.000
_cell.length_c   1.000
_cell.angle_alpha   90.00
_cell.angle_beta   90.00
_cell.angle_gamma   90.00
#
_symmetry.space_group_name_H-M   'P 1'
#
loop_
_entity.id
_entity.type
_entity.pdbx_description
1 polymer ?
#
loop_
_entity_poly.entity_id
_entity_poly.type
_entity_poly.pdbx_seq_one_letter_code
_entity_poly.pdbx_strand_id
1 'polypeptide(L)'
;WVQKQNPFLFQFLIRPIWDLLWGSFFFKNEEELESALSAYEGKFVSFHCEDPVVLEECKNKETHELRRPVEAETIATKTALELIEKFHLRGKLCHYSSKDGLPKILEAKRKGLSVECEVTPQHLFYNQDLLSDKRNFMQMNPPIRSKEDQEFMLQSFLEGNIDYLATDHAPHTPEEKEKGTSGLPGLDTYGGFVTWLLVDKKMDPKLVSLACSERPGNFVNNFLPSLKKCEKSFDRFGKGFGLLEEGYVASFTVLNLKRPWTVKKENLQTKANWSPFLEVTFPGSVEDVFLLGQKISL
;
A
#
# COMPACT_ATOMS: atom_id res chain seq x y z
N TRP A 1 -26.01 5.34 -5.09
CA TRP A 1 -27.20 4.45 -4.97
C TRP A 1 -26.88 3.11 -4.30
N VAL A 2 -25.62 2.73 -4.21
CA VAL A 2 -25.16 1.51 -3.53
C VAL A 2 -25.01 1.70 -2.01
N GLN A 3 -25.01 2.92 -1.52
CA GLN A 3 -24.74 3.30 -0.13
C GLN A 3 -25.77 2.88 0.91
N LYS A 4 -26.99 2.46 0.55
CA LYS A 4 -28.07 2.22 1.51
C LYS A 4 -28.37 0.75 1.84
N GLN A 5 -27.74 -0.23 1.20
CA GLN A 5 -28.17 -1.63 1.33
C GLN A 5 -27.10 -2.65 1.76
N ASN A 6 -25.85 -2.26 2.04
CA ASN A 6 -24.86 -3.25 2.46
C ASN A 6 -23.89 -2.67 3.51
N PRO A 7 -24.12 -2.87 4.81
CA PRO A 7 -23.24 -2.34 5.86
C PRO A 7 -21.88 -3.04 5.96
N PHE A 8 -21.57 -3.99 5.07
CA PHE A 8 -20.39 -4.86 5.16
C PHE A 8 -19.31 -4.60 4.11
N LEU A 9 -19.44 -3.59 3.26
CA LEU A 9 -18.52 -3.33 2.15
C LEU A 9 -17.89 -1.94 2.22
N PHE A 10 -17.42 -1.54 3.40
CA PHE A 10 -16.74 -0.27 3.54
C PHE A 10 -15.32 -0.44 4.08
N GLN A 11 -14.42 -0.67 3.13
CA GLN A 11 -13.02 -0.34 3.32
C GLN A 11 -12.91 1.17 3.06
N PHE A 12 -12.91 1.97 4.13
CA PHE A 12 -12.74 3.41 3.99
C PHE A 12 -11.28 3.74 3.77
N LEU A 13 -10.96 4.21 2.58
CA LEU A 13 -9.78 5.00 2.34
C LEU A 13 -10.16 6.43 2.74
N ILE A 14 -9.83 6.86 3.94
CA ILE A 14 -9.96 8.25 4.34
C ILE A 14 -8.79 8.99 3.70
N ARG A 15 -9.06 9.63 2.56
CA ARG A 15 -8.13 10.54 1.91
C ARG A 15 -8.58 11.97 2.19
N PRO A 16 -7.82 12.78 2.92
CA PRO A 16 -7.96 14.22 2.83
C PRO A 16 -7.30 14.67 1.52
N ILE A 17 -8.06 14.83 0.43
CA ILE A 17 -7.53 15.35 -0.84
C ILE A 17 -8.60 16.08 -1.64
N TRP A 18 -8.22 17.24 -2.17
CA TRP A 18 -8.99 18.15 -2.97
C TRP A 18 -9.22 17.74 -4.43
N ASP A 19 -8.71 16.63 -4.91
CA ASP A 19 -8.82 16.27 -6.33
C ASP A 19 -9.08 14.79 -6.55
N LEU A 20 -10.30 14.29 -6.33
CA LEU A 20 -10.74 13.09 -7.05
C LEU A 20 -12.25 12.86 -6.96
N LEU A 21 -12.91 13.11 -8.02
CA LEU A 21 -14.26 12.67 -8.43
C LEU A 21 -14.33 11.14 -8.50
N TRP A 22 -14.52 10.39 -7.42
CA TRP A 22 -15.01 9.01 -7.41
C TRP A 22 -14.86 8.38 -6.02
N GLY A 23 -15.82 8.61 -5.16
CA GLY A 23 -16.11 7.68 -4.07
C GLY A 23 -15.22 7.70 -2.81
N SER A 24 -14.32 8.67 -2.66
CA SER A 24 -13.57 8.90 -1.43
C SER A 24 -14.33 9.87 -0.53
N PHE A 25 -14.37 9.61 0.78
CA PHE A 25 -14.91 10.57 1.72
C PHE A 25 -13.85 11.65 1.99
N PHE A 26 -14.20 12.88 1.70
CA PHE A 26 -13.41 14.06 2.02
C PHE A 26 -14.01 14.71 3.25
N PHE A 27 -13.16 14.99 4.22
CA PHE A 27 -13.53 15.76 5.39
C PHE A 27 -12.88 17.12 5.26
N LYS A 28 -13.68 18.17 5.44
CA LYS A 28 -13.21 19.57 5.32
C LYS A 28 -12.38 19.98 6.51
N ASN A 29 -12.57 19.34 7.64
CA ASN A 29 -11.91 19.62 8.88
C ASN A 29 -11.93 18.40 9.80
N GLU A 30 -11.21 18.48 10.91
CA GLU A 30 -11.08 17.43 11.91
C GLU A 30 -12.42 17.08 12.58
N GLU A 31 -13.33 18.06 12.77
CA GLU A 31 -14.64 17.83 13.40
C GLU A 31 -15.53 16.92 12.53
N GLU A 32 -15.55 17.15 11.20
CA GLU A 32 -16.26 16.28 10.26
C GLU A 32 -15.68 14.87 10.25
N LEU A 33 -14.35 14.74 10.29
CA LEU A 33 -13.64 13.47 10.35
C LEU A 33 -13.96 12.73 11.65
N GLU A 34 -13.88 13.39 12.79
CA GLU A 34 -14.22 12.83 14.09
C GLU A 34 -15.68 12.36 14.16
N SER A 35 -16.59 13.20 13.69
CA SER A 35 -18.02 12.87 13.62
C SER A 35 -18.28 11.61 12.80
N ALA A 36 -17.61 11.48 11.66
CA ALA A 36 -17.71 10.29 10.83
C ALA A 36 -17.10 9.06 11.52
N LEU A 37 -15.93 9.19 12.11
CA LEU A 37 -15.21 8.08 12.75
C LEU A 37 -15.89 7.55 14.01
N SER A 38 -16.67 8.37 14.69
CA SER A 38 -17.45 7.94 15.87
C SER A 38 -18.39 6.78 15.56
N ALA A 39 -18.88 6.67 14.32
CA ALA A 39 -19.72 5.56 13.86
C ALA A 39 -18.92 4.25 13.58
N TYR A 40 -17.59 4.33 13.63
CA TYR A 40 -16.68 3.21 13.29
C TYR A 40 -15.89 2.71 14.51
N GLU A 41 -16.32 3.01 15.72
CA GLU A 41 -15.68 2.52 16.94
C GLU A 41 -15.39 1.02 16.86
N GLY A 42 -14.16 0.61 17.14
CA GLY A 42 -13.67 -0.77 17.09
C GLY A 42 -13.57 -1.38 15.67
N LYS A 43 -13.79 -0.60 14.60
CA LYS A 43 -13.73 -1.09 13.22
C LYS A 43 -12.37 -0.86 12.58
N PHE A 44 -12.13 -1.55 11.45
CA PHE A 44 -10.97 -1.30 10.62
C PHE A 44 -11.15 -0.01 9.82
N VAL A 45 -10.12 0.84 9.86
CA VAL A 45 -10.05 2.08 9.08
C VAL A 45 -8.66 2.22 8.47
N SER A 46 -8.61 2.49 7.16
CA SER A 46 -7.36 2.77 6.45
C SER A 46 -7.21 4.27 6.24
N PHE A 47 -6.03 4.79 6.56
CA PHE A 47 -5.71 6.22 6.48
C PHE A 47 -4.67 6.47 5.40
N HIS A 48 -4.99 7.37 4.48
CA HIS A 48 -3.99 8.07 3.68
C HIS A 48 -3.54 9.29 4.49
N CYS A 49 -2.27 9.31 4.89
CA CYS A 49 -1.76 10.32 5.81
C CYS A 49 -1.05 11.45 5.07
N GLU A 50 -1.79 12.47 4.64
CA GLU A 50 -1.25 13.76 4.19
C GLU A 50 -2.20 14.87 4.64
N ASP A 51 -1.69 15.82 5.42
CA ASP A 51 -2.47 16.90 6.02
C ASP A 51 -2.95 17.90 4.95
N PRO A 52 -4.27 18.14 4.83
CA PRO A 52 -4.82 18.98 3.78
C PRO A 52 -4.44 20.45 3.91
N VAL A 53 -4.18 20.94 5.13
CA VAL A 53 -3.80 22.35 5.35
C VAL A 53 -2.40 22.57 4.81
N VAL A 54 -1.46 21.70 5.17
CA VAL A 54 -0.08 21.74 4.65
C VAL A 54 -0.05 21.60 3.13
N LEU A 55 -0.86 20.68 2.57
CA LEU A 55 -0.95 20.52 1.11
C LEU A 55 -1.47 21.80 0.43
N GLU A 56 -2.48 22.46 1.00
CA GLU A 56 -3.01 23.73 0.46
C GLU A 56 -1.97 24.86 0.53
N GLU A 57 -1.23 24.97 1.62
CA GLU A 57 -0.15 25.94 1.78
C GLU A 57 0.98 25.72 0.78
N CYS A 58 1.26 24.46 0.45
CA CYS A 58 2.34 24.07 -0.47
C CYS A 58 1.91 23.94 -1.93
N LYS A 59 0.65 24.07 -2.30
CA LYS A 59 0.10 23.74 -3.64
C LYS A 59 0.79 24.44 -4.81
N ASN A 60 1.36 25.65 -4.58
CA ASN A 60 2.02 26.47 -5.60
C ASN A 60 3.54 26.26 -5.66
N LYS A 61 4.10 25.29 -4.93
CA LYS A 61 5.53 24.97 -4.99
C LYS A 61 5.87 24.33 -6.34
N GLU A 62 7.13 24.44 -6.74
CA GLU A 62 7.59 24.07 -8.10
C GLU A 62 7.44 22.58 -8.39
N THR A 63 7.87 21.71 -7.49
CA THR A 63 7.89 20.26 -7.73
C THR A 63 6.78 19.55 -6.96
N HIS A 64 6.42 18.34 -7.42
CA HIS A 64 5.43 17.51 -6.76
C HIS A 64 5.80 17.21 -5.30
N GLU A 65 7.06 16.92 -5.04
CA GLU A 65 7.59 16.60 -3.73
C GLU A 65 7.52 17.80 -2.77
N LEU A 66 7.75 19.01 -3.28
CA LEU A 66 7.61 20.24 -2.50
C LEU A 66 6.15 20.59 -2.22
N ARG A 67 5.23 20.22 -3.12
CA ARG A 67 3.78 20.38 -2.87
C ARG A 67 3.23 19.39 -1.85
N ARG A 68 3.94 18.31 -1.59
CA ARG A 68 3.55 17.22 -0.68
C ARG A 68 4.70 16.88 0.27
N PRO A 69 5.08 17.83 1.14
CA PRO A 69 6.24 17.66 2.00
C PRO A 69 6.04 16.56 3.06
N VAL A 70 7.13 16.06 3.62
CA VAL A 70 7.13 15.07 4.72
C VAL A 70 6.30 15.56 5.92
N GLU A 71 6.29 16.87 6.15
CA GLU A 71 5.50 17.47 7.23
C GLU A 71 4.01 17.15 7.11
N ALA A 72 3.43 17.17 5.90
CA ALA A 72 2.04 16.80 5.68
C ALA A 72 1.74 15.36 6.14
N GLU A 73 2.63 14.41 5.83
CA GLU A 73 2.50 13.02 6.27
C GLU A 73 2.65 12.89 7.80
N THR A 74 3.60 13.61 8.38
CA THR A 74 3.92 13.52 9.81
C THR A 74 2.82 14.11 10.69
N ILE A 75 2.19 15.22 10.28
CA ILE A 75 1.05 15.84 10.98
C ILE A 75 -0.17 14.94 10.87
N ALA A 76 -0.52 14.49 9.66
CA ALA A 76 -1.66 13.59 9.47
C ALA A 76 -1.49 12.26 10.22
N THR A 77 -0.25 11.76 10.35
CA THR A 77 0.04 10.57 11.15
C THR A 77 -0.31 10.79 12.62
N LYS A 78 0.06 11.94 13.19
CA LYS A 78 -0.27 12.27 14.58
C LYS A 78 -1.79 12.25 14.77
N THR A 79 -2.53 12.98 13.94
CA THR A 79 -4.01 13.01 13.98
C THR A 79 -4.61 11.62 13.83
N ALA A 80 -4.11 10.81 12.89
CA ALA A 80 -4.60 9.44 12.70
C ALA A 80 -4.40 8.57 13.95
N LEU A 81 -3.22 8.66 14.61
CA LEU A 81 -2.95 7.90 15.84
C LEU A 81 -3.86 8.34 17.00
N GLU A 82 -4.11 9.65 17.16
CA GLU A 82 -5.03 10.20 18.16
C GLU A 82 -6.48 9.71 17.92
N LEU A 83 -6.93 9.68 16.67
CA LEU A 83 -8.25 9.19 16.29
C LEU A 83 -8.39 7.67 16.48
N ILE A 84 -7.34 6.90 16.16
CA ILE A 84 -7.31 5.45 16.39
C ILE A 84 -7.44 5.17 17.88
N GLU A 85 -6.74 5.91 18.73
CA GLU A 85 -6.83 5.77 20.19
C GLU A 85 -8.23 6.18 20.70
N LYS A 86 -8.70 7.37 20.31
CA LYS A 86 -9.97 7.96 20.75
C LYS A 86 -11.17 7.09 20.46
N PHE A 87 -11.23 6.48 19.28
CA PHE A 87 -12.36 5.65 18.83
C PHE A 87 -12.06 4.14 18.84
N HIS A 88 -10.98 3.73 19.50
CA HIS A 88 -10.56 2.33 19.58
C HIS A 88 -10.53 1.64 18.21
N LEU A 89 -10.13 2.36 17.15
CA LEU A 89 -10.11 1.84 15.80
C LEU A 89 -9.01 0.79 15.63
N ARG A 90 -9.16 -0.06 14.62
CA ARG A 90 -8.08 -0.87 14.07
C ARG A 90 -7.53 -0.13 12.86
N GLY A 91 -6.51 0.69 13.07
CA GLY A 91 -6.00 1.61 12.06
C GLY A 91 -4.97 0.96 11.13
N LYS A 92 -5.01 1.30 9.85
CA LYS A 92 -3.95 0.97 8.89
C LYS A 92 -3.50 2.24 8.17
N LEU A 93 -2.23 2.60 8.31
CA LEU A 93 -1.62 3.72 7.61
C LEU A 93 -1.08 3.24 6.27
N CYS A 94 -1.67 3.73 5.17
CA CYS A 94 -1.39 3.28 3.82
C CYS A 94 -0.08 3.86 3.28
N HIS A 95 0.62 3.10 2.41
CA HIS A 95 1.76 3.51 1.57
C HIS A 95 2.71 4.52 2.26
N TYR A 96 3.11 4.24 3.49
CA TYR A 96 3.90 5.13 4.33
C TYR A 96 5.28 5.40 3.72
N SER A 97 5.78 6.64 3.82
CA SER A 97 6.96 7.03 3.04
C SER A 97 8.06 7.75 3.82
N SER A 98 7.81 8.25 5.06
CA SER A 98 8.77 9.11 5.74
C SER A 98 9.42 8.49 6.98
N LYS A 99 10.71 8.77 7.16
CA LYS A 99 11.49 8.41 8.34
C LYS A 99 11.04 9.13 9.61
N ASP A 100 10.47 10.34 9.47
CA ASP A 100 10.13 11.17 10.62
C ASP A 100 8.82 10.74 11.29
N GLY A 101 7.94 10.10 10.55
CA GLY A 101 6.66 9.64 11.07
C GLY A 101 6.65 8.18 11.53
N LEU A 102 7.41 7.28 10.88
CA LEU A 102 7.41 5.86 11.23
C LEU A 102 7.75 5.58 12.71
N PRO A 103 8.71 6.27 13.36
CA PRO A 103 8.98 6.06 14.78
C PRO A 103 7.78 6.30 15.69
N LYS A 104 6.89 7.24 15.33
CA LYS A 104 5.64 7.52 16.08
C LYS A 104 4.67 6.34 16.01
N ILE A 105 4.55 5.74 14.82
CA ILE A 105 3.73 4.54 14.60
C ILE A 105 4.27 3.37 15.43
N LEU A 106 5.59 3.15 15.40
CA LEU A 106 6.23 2.09 16.17
C LEU A 106 6.10 2.29 17.69
N GLU A 107 6.15 3.53 18.14
CA GLU A 107 5.90 3.86 19.54
C GLU A 107 4.44 3.58 19.93
N ALA A 108 3.47 3.98 19.09
CA ALA A 108 2.06 3.69 19.30
C ALA A 108 1.79 2.17 19.37
N LYS A 109 2.37 1.38 18.48
CA LYS A 109 2.32 -0.09 18.54
C LYS A 109 2.87 -0.64 19.86
N ARG A 110 4.04 -0.14 20.32
CA ARG A 110 4.63 -0.56 21.60
C ARG A 110 3.75 -0.22 22.80
N LYS A 111 2.96 0.85 22.71
CA LYS A 111 1.95 1.23 23.71
C LYS A 111 0.65 0.42 23.62
N GLY A 112 0.54 -0.49 22.66
CA GLY A 112 -0.62 -1.37 22.49
C GLY A 112 -1.73 -0.79 21.62
N LEU A 113 -1.47 0.31 20.90
CA LEU A 113 -2.44 0.84 19.94
C LEU A 113 -2.59 -0.13 18.76
N SER A 114 -3.84 -0.39 18.36
CA SER A 114 -4.15 -1.26 17.23
C SER A 114 -3.92 -0.53 15.91
N VAL A 115 -2.65 -0.42 15.50
CA VAL A 115 -2.23 0.26 14.28
C VAL A 115 -1.24 -0.58 13.48
N GLU A 116 -1.45 -0.62 12.18
CA GLU A 116 -0.59 -1.28 11.19
C GLU A 116 -0.15 -0.25 10.14
N CYS A 117 0.98 -0.50 9.46
CA CYS A 117 1.37 0.35 8.36
C CYS A 117 1.89 -0.46 7.17
N GLU A 118 1.73 0.10 5.99
CA GLU A 118 2.20 -0.49 4.74
C GLU A 118 3.21 0.42 4.04
N VAL A 119 4.06 -0.17 3.21
CA VAL A 119 5.00 0.53 2.34
C VAL A 119 4.86 -0.01 0.92
N THR A 120 5.27 0.76 -0.08
CA THR A 120 5.24 0.31 -1.47
C THR A 120 6.63 -0.04 -2.00
N PRO A 121 6.74 -0.92 -3.01
CA PRO A 121 7.97 -1.17 -3.72
C PRO A 121 8.67 0.10 -4.20
N GLN A 122 7.89 1.09 -4.64
CA GLN A 122 8.41 2.34 -5.18
C GLN A 122 9.12 3.18 -4.12
N HIS A 123 8.54 3.31 -2.92
CA HIS A 123 9.14 4.02 -1.79
C HIS A 123 10.39 3.31 -1.22
N LEU A 124 10.49 1.99 -1.40
CA LEU A 124 11.67 1.22 -0.96
C LEU A 124 12.80 1.21 -1.98
N PHE A 125 12.49 1.38 -3.27
CA PHE A 125 13.47 1.23 -4.35
C PHE A 125 13.99 2.57 -4.87
N TYR A 126 13.13 3.57 -4.98
CA TYR A 126 13.45 4.87 -5.55
C TYR A 126 13.62 5.95 -4.48
N ASN A 127 14.44 6.92 -4.80
CA ASN A 127 14.55 8.20 -4.09
C ASN A 127 14.61 9.35 -5.10
N GLN A 128 14.52 10.58 -4.62
CA GLN A 128 14.46 11.77 -5.47
C GLN A 128 15.66 11.94 -6.40
N ASP A 129 16.86 11.47 -6.01
CA ASP A 129 18.07 11.57 -6.81
C ASP A 129 18.00 10.69 -8.07
N LEU A 130 17.19 9.64 -8.05
CA LEU A 130 17.00 8.69 -9.15
C LEU A 130 15.89 9.09 -10.13
N LEU A 131 15.12 10.15 -9.83
CA LEU A 131 13.96 10.51 -10.66
C LEU A 131 14.32 11.22 -11.95
N SER A 132 15.38 12.03 -11.97
CA SER A 132 15.88 12.79 -13.14
C SER A 132 14.76 13.21 -14.13
N ASP A 133 14.87 12.80 -15.39
CA ASP A 133 13.95 13.14 -16.48
C ASP A 133 12.57 12.43 -16.38
N LYS A 134 12.44 11.41 -15.51
CA LYS A 134 11.19 10.66 -15.32
C LYS A 134 10.32 11.21 -14.20
N ARG A 135 10.65 12.36 -13.63
CA ARG A 135 9.99 12.92 -12.44
C ARG A 135 8.46 12.96 -12.55
N ASN A 136 7.91 13.41 -13.67
CA ASN A 136 6.46 13.42 -13.88
C ASN A 136 5.86 12.02 -13.92
N PHE A 137 6.51 11.06 -14.57
CA PHE A 137 6.07 9.66 -14.62
C PHE A 137 6.11 8.98 -13.25
N MET A 138 6.99 9.43 -12.34
CA MET A 138 7.14 8.85 -11.02
C MET A 138 6.25 9.49 -9.93
N GLN A 139 5.34 10.41 -10.33
CA GLN A 139 4.43 11.02 -9.36
C GLN A 139 3.45 10.00 -8.78
N MET A 140 3.41 9.95 -7.46
CA MET A 140 2.47 9.20 -6.62
C MET A 140 2.22 9.97 -5.31
N ASN A 141 1.24 9.58 -4.52
CA ASN A 141 0.88 10.24 -3.26
C ASN A 141 0.89 9.23 -2.10
N PRO A 142 1.78 9.39 -1.10
CA PRO A 142 2.86 10.39 -0.97
C PRO A 142 3.90 10.29 -2.09
N PRO A 143 4.67 11.36 -2.37
CA PRO A 143 5.70 11.31 -3.40
C PRO A 143 6.90 10.44 -2.99
N ILE A 144 7.71 10.07 -3.99
CA ILE A 144 9.03 9.49 -3.75
C ILE A 144 9.85 10.49 -2.92
N ARG A 145 10.43 10.02 -1.83
CA ARG A 145 11.11 10.82 -0.82
C ARG A 145 12.62 10.95 -1.07
N SER A 146 13.28 11.59 -0.12
CA SER A 146 14.74 11.72 -0.08
C SER A 146 15.41 10.34 -0.02
N LYS A 147 16.72 10.30 -0.27
CA LYS A 147 17.52 9.08 -0.12
C LYS A 147 17.52 8.59 1.34
N GLU A 148 17.58 9.50 2.29
CA GLU A 148 17.56 9.18 3.73
C GLU A 148 16.21 8.57 4.16
N ASP A 149 15.10 9.06 3.63
CA ASP A 149 13.79 8.46 3.87
C ASP A 149 13.72 7.05 3.28
N GLN A 150 14.12 6.89 2.03
CA GLN A 150 14.10 5.62 1.33
C GLN A 150 14.97 4.57 2.04
N GLU A 151 16.21 4.92 2.43
CA GLU A 151 17.12 4.02 3.16
C GLU A 151 16.57 3.63 4.52
N PHE A 152 16.01 4.59 5.27
CA PHE A 152 15.38 4.32 6.57
C PHE A 152 14.15 3.43 6.45
N MET A 153 13.27 3.69 5.50
CA MET A 153 12.06 2.89 5.26
C MET A 153 12.43 1.47 4.81
N LEU A 154 13.42 1.33 3.92
CA LEU A 154 13.92 0.03 3.49
C LEU A 154 14.49 -0.77 4.67
N GLN A 155 15.38 -0.16 5.47
CA GLN A 155 15.95 -0.83 6.64
C GLN A 155 14.86 -1.25 7.63
N SER A 156 13.90 -0.36 7.92
CA SER A 156 12.77 -0.67 8.80
C SER A 156 11.90 -1.82 8.27
N PHE A 157 11.72 -1.91 6.96
CA PHE A 157 10.99 -3.02 6.35
C PHE A 157 11.77 -4.34 6.43
N LEU A 158 13.08 -4.32 6.18
CA LEU A 158 13.95 -5.49 6.30
C LEU A 158 13.99 -6.05 7.74
N GLU A 159 13.84 -5.19 8.73
CA GLU A 159 13.75 -5.55 10.14
C GLU A 159 12.36 -6.05 10.58
N GLY A 160 11.35 -5.99 9.71
CA GLY A 160 9.98 -6.42 9.99
C GLY A 160 9.15 -5.42 10.80
N ASN A 161 9.60 -4.16 10.91
CA ASN A 161 8.92 -3.08 11.63
C ASN A 161 7.68 -2.56 10.88
N ILE A 162 7.59 -2.80 9.57
CA ILE A 162 6.45 -2.44 8.72
C ILE A 162 5.63 -3.69 8.41
N ASP A 163 4.30 -3.58 8.44
CA ASP A 163 3.42 -4.75 8.44
C ASP A 163 3.18 -5.32 7.05
N TYR A 164 3.04 -4.46 6.03
CA TYR A 164 2.64 -4.86 4.69
C TYR A 164 3.56 -4.28 3.61
N LEU A 165 3.76 -5.07 2.56
CA LEU A 165 4.21 -4.58 1.26
C LEU A 165 2.98 -4.45 0.36
N ALA A 166 2.55 -3.23 0.07
CA ALA A 166 1.39 -2.93 -0.76
C ALA A 166 1.81 -2.33 -2.10
N THR A 167 1.05 -2.56 -3.16
CA THR A 167 1.40 -2.05 -4.50
C THR A 167 1.02 -0.60 -4.71
N ASP A 168 -0.01 -0.12 -4.01
CA ASP A 168 -0.70 1.14 -4.34
C ASP A 168 -0.98 1.25 -5.85
N HIS A 169 -1.48 0.16 -6.46
CA HIS A 169 -1.67 0.04 -7.90
C HIS A 169 -2.72 1.03 -8.40
N ALA A 170 -2.27 2.14 -8.99
CA ALA A 170 -3.09 3.20 -9.55
C ALA A 170 -2.57 3.55 -10.96
N PRO A 171 -2.88 2.72 -11.98
CA PRO A 171 -2.34 2.90 -13.32
C PRO A 171 -3.02 4.06 -14.04
N HIS A 172 -2.20 4.87 -14.72
CA HIS A 172 -2.60 5.94 -15.62
C HIS A 172 -1.92 5.77 -16.97
N THR A 173 -2.52 6.32 -18.03
CA THR A 173 -1.89 6.27 -19.35
C THR A 173 -0.63 7.16 -19.41
N PRO A 174 0.32 6.90 -20.34
CA PRO A 174 1.47 7.78 -20.51
C PRO A 174 1.10 9.25 -20.70
N GLU A 175 0.02 9.54 -21.44
CA GLU A 175 -0.46 10.90 -21.70
C GLU A 175 -0.97 11.59 -20.43
N GLU A 176 -1.59 10.84 -19.52
CA GLU A 176 -2.02 11.35 -18.21
C GLU A 176 -0.79 11.59 -17.31
N LYS A 177 0.21 10.71 -17.37
CA LYS A 177 1.46 10.87 -16.62
C LYS A 177 2.27 12.08 -17.08
N GLU A 178 2.31 12.36 -18.37
CA GLU A 178 2.95 13.58 -18.92
C GLU A 178 2.31 14.85 -18.34
N LYS A 179 1.03 14.82 -18.04
CA LYS A 179 0.30 15.92 -17.39
C LYS A 179 0.50 15.97 -15.88
N GLY A 180 1.31 15.06 -15.29
CA GLY A 180 1.60 15.01 -13.87
C GLY A 180 0.53 14.32 -13.02
N THR A 181 -0.28 13.42 -13.59
CA THR A 181 -1.24 12.63 -12.81
C THR A 181 -0.51 11.68 -11.87
N SER A 182 -0.87 11.69 -10.57
CA SER A 182 -0.29 10.81 -9.56
C SER A 182 -0.87 9.41 -9.62
N GLY A 183 -0.02 8.40 -9.44
CA GLY A 183 -0.37 6.98 -9.44
C GLY A 183 0.52 6.15 -10.36
N LEU A 184 0.87 4.94 -9.91
CA LEU A 184 1.83 4.06 -10.58
C LEU A 184 1.26 2.65 -10.76
N PRO A 185 1.51 1.97 -11.90
CA PRO A 185 1.25 0.54 -12.02
C PRO A 185 2.29 -0.25 -11.22
N GLY A 186 1.86 -1.19 -10.36
CA GLY A 186 2.75 -1.94 -9.47
C GLY A 186 2.55 -3.46 -9.47
N LEU A 187 1.44 -3.98 -10.06
CA LEU A 187 1.12 -5.41 -9.94
C LEU A 187 2.08 -6.31 -10.71
N ASP A 188 2.39 -5.97 -11.96
CA ASP A 188 3.23 -6.81 -12.84
C ASP A 188 4.64 -7.04 -12.29
N THR A 189 5.17 -6.07 -11.55
CA THR A 189 6.56 -6.07 -11.07
C THR A 189 6.70 -6.52 -9.62
N TYR A 190 5.58 -6.76 -8.93
CA TYR A 190 5.59 -7.09 -7.50
C TYR A 190 6.40 -8.35 -7.18
N GLY A 191 6.20 -9.44 -7.92
CA GLY A 191 6.96 -10.69 -7.73
C GLY A 191 8.46 -10.51 -7.98
N GLY A 192 8.84 -9.78 -9.04
CA GLY A 192 10.24 -9.43 -9.30
C GLY A 192 10.86 -8.62 -8.16
N PHE A 193 10.14 -7.61 -7.66
CA PHE A 193 10.59 -6.82 -6.51
C PHE A 193 10.77 -7.69 -5.24
N VAL A 194 9.88 -8.64 -4.98
CA VAL A 194 10.04 -9.59 -3.86
C VAL A 194 11.32 -10.40 -4.01
N THR A 195 11.70 -10.81 -5.23
CA THR A 195 12.99 -11.51 -5.44
C THR A 195 14.19 -10.61 -5.13
N TRP A 196 14.11 -9.30 -5.41
CA TRP A 196 15.14 -8.33 -5.02
C TRP A 196 15.29 -8.21 -3.50
N LEU A 197 14.19 -8.21 -2.74
CA LEU A 197 14.24 -8.23 -1.28
C LEU A 197 14.95 -9.50 -0.76
N LEU A 198 14.62 -10.66 -1.34
CA LEU A 198 15.16 -11.94 -0.90
C LEU A 198 16.64 -12.12 -1.28
N VAL A 199 17.01 -11.78 -2.51
CA VAL A 199 18.34 -12.10 -3.07
C VAL A 199 19.34 -10.95 -2.80
N ASP A 200 18.99 -9.72 -3.19
CA ASP A 200 19.91 -8.59 -3.12
C ASP A 200 19.94 -7.96 -1.73
N LYS A 201 18.77 -7.84 -1.08
CA LYS A 201 18.66 -7.28 0.28
C LYS A 201 18.77 -8.33 1.37
N LYS A 202 18.75 -9.62 1.01
CA LYS A 202 18.87 -10.77 1.95
C LYS A 202 17.84 -10.71 3.08
N MET A 203 16.64 -10.22 2.78
CA MET A 203 15.54 -10.18 3.72
C MET A 203 15.17 -11.61 4.12
N ASP A 204 14.89 -11.83 5.40
CA ASP A 204 14.42 -13.13 5.89
C ASP A 204 13.14 -13.53 5.16
N PRO A 205 13.10 -14.70 4.48
CA PRO A 205 11.91 -15.19 3.79
C PRO A 205 10.66 -15.24 4.66
N LYS A 206 10.84 -15.46 5.96
CA LYS A 206 9.73 -15.44 6.93
C LYS A 206 9.12 -14.05 7.05
N LEU A 207 9.93 -12.99 7.10
CA LEU A 207 9.43 -11.61 7.14
C LEU A 207 8.75 -11.23 5.83
N VAL A 208 9.28 -11.69 4.69
CA VAL A 208 8.61 -11.54 3.37
C VAL A 208 7.23 -12.22 3.38
N SER A 209 7.16 -13.47 3.85
CA SER A 209 5.88 -14.20 3.95
C SER A 209 4.88 -13.48 4.86
N LEU A 210 5.33 -12.96 5.99
CA LEU A 210 4.50 -12.17 6.90
C LEU A 210 3.93 -10.93 6.21
N ALA A 211 4.77 -10.13 5.53
CA ALA A 211 4.37 -8.85 4.96
C ALA A 211 3.57 -8.97 3.64
N CYS A 212 3.83 -10.02 2.86
CA CYS A 212 3.24 -10.20 1.53
C CYS A 212 2.07 -11.20 1.50
N SER A 213 1.89 -12.02 2.54
CA SER A 213 0.93 -13.13 2.51
C SER A 213 0.14 -13.24 3.81
N GLU A 214 0.78 -13.55 4.94
CA GLU A 214 0.10 -13.88 6.17
C GLU A 214 -0.69 -12.69 6.75
N ARG A 215 -0.06 -11.53 6.93
CA ARG A 215 -0.73 -10.34 7.45
C ARG A 215 -1.83 -9.82 6.51
N PRO A 216 -1.60 -9.67 5.18
CA PRO A 216 -2.68 -9.34 4.24
C PRO A 216 -3.81 -10.37 4.25
N GLY A 217 -3.48 -11.66 4.32
CA GLY A 217 -4.47 -12.73 4.45
C GLY A 217 -5.29 -12.60 5.71
N ASN A 218 -4.65 -12.40 6.86
CA ASN A 218 -5.32 -12.20 8.14
C ASN A 218 -6.21 -10.96 8.14
N PHE A 219 -5.78 -9.86 7.49
CA PHE A 219 -6.63 -8.69 7.31
C PHE A 219 -7.93 -9.04 6.59
N VAL A 220 -7.85 -9.74 5.45
CA VAL A 220 -9.03 -10.19 4.68
C VAL A 220 -9.87 -11.18 5.48
N ASN A 221 -9.24 -12.11 6.20
CA ASN A 221 -9.92 -13.16 6.97
C ASN A 221 -10.82 -12.60 8.08
N ASN A 222 -10.55 -11.40 8.60
CA ASN A 222 -11.45 -10.74 9.56
C ASN A 222 -12.84 -10.46 8.99
N PHE A 223 -12.99 -10.33 7.68
CA PHE A 223 -14.27 -10.05 7.01
C PHE A 223 -14.97 -11.30 6.50
N LEU A 224 -14.26 -12.42 6.33
CA LEU A 224 -14.83 -13.66 5.78
C LEU A 224 -16.05 -14.18 6.54
N PRO A 225 -16.12 -14.20 7.89
CA PRO A 225 -17.30 -14.68 8.60
C PRO A 225 -18.57 -13.89 8.24
N SER A 226 -18.44 -12.58 8.05
CA SER A 226 -19.56 -11.72 7.66
C SER A 226 -19.93 -11.93 6.19
N LEU A 227 -18.93 -12.04 5.30
CA LEU A 227 -19.16 -12.30 3.87
C LEU A 227 -19.86 -13.64 3.64
N LYS A 228 -19.47 -14.70 4.35
CA LYS A 228 -20.12 -16.03 4.29
C LYS A 228 -21.56 -16.01 4.75
N LYS A 229 -21.91 -15.15 5.72
CA LYS A 229 -23.30 -14.96 6.14
C LYS A 229 -24.15 -14.27 5.07
N CYS A 230 -23.53 -13.36 4.30
CA CYS A 230 -24.22 -12.64 3.24
C CYS A 230 -24.41 -13.49 1.97
N GLU A 231 -23.39 -14.30 1.63
CA GLU A 231 -23.41 -15.08 0.39
C GLU A 231 -22.61 -16.38 0.53
N LYS A 232 -23.26 -17.52 0.26
CA LYS A 232 -22.69 -18.87 0.37
C LYS A 232 -21.50 -19.11 -0.58
N SER A 233 -21.38 -18.36 -1.66
CA SER A 233 -20.24 -18.49 -2.58
C SER A 233 -18.89 -18.25 -1.89
N PHE A 234 -18.87 -17.52 -0.77
CA PHE A 234 -17.68 -17.30 0.05
C PHE A 234 -17.23 -18.51 0.88
N ASP A 235 -18.07 -19.55 1.01
CA ASP A 235 -17.71 -20.79 1.73
C ASP A 235 -16.51 -21.50 1.08
N ARG A 236 -16.34 -21.35 -0.24
CA ARG A 236 -15.19 -21.88 -1.01
C ARG A 236 -13.82 -21.39 -0.51
N PHE A 237 -13.77 -20.30 0.25
CA PHE A 237 -12.53 -19.77 0.81
C PHE A 237 -12.12 -20.43 2.14
N GLY A 238 -12.82 -21.47 2.59
CA GLY A 238 -12.41 -22.29 3.75
C GLY A 238 -12.02 -21.45 4.97
N LYS A 239 -10.84 -21.67 5.53
CA LYS A 239 -10.31 -20.88 6.65
C LYS A 239 -9.87 -19.46 6.24
N GLY A 240 -9.64 -19.22 4.93
CA GLY A 240 -9.22 -17.92 4.39
C GLY A 240 -7.92 -17.98 3.61
N PHE A 241 -7.16 -16.89 3.67
CA PHE A 241 -5.98 -16.61 2.87
C PHE A 241 -4.72 -16.44 3.73
N GLY A 242 -3.56 -16.47 3.09
CA GLY A 242 -2.29 -16.05 3.67
C GLY A 242 -1.40 -17.16 4.22
N LEU A 243 -1.91 -18.39 4.39
CA LEU A 243 -1.16 -19.53 4.90
C LEU A 243 -1.20 -20.72 3.93
N LEU A 244 -0.10 -21.49 3.91
CA LEU A 244 -0.02 -22.78 3.22
C LEU A 244 -0.32 -23.90 4.23
N GLU A 245 -1.58 -23.97 4.66
CA GLU A 245 -2.08 -24.95 5.62
C GLU A 245 -3.40 -25.57 5.14
N GLU A 246 -3.71 -26.75 5.63
CA GLU A 246 -4.96 -27.43 5.33
C GLU A 246 -6.18 -26.59 5.72
N GLY A 247 -7.07 -26.39 4.76
CA GLY A 247 -8.29 -25.61 4.90
C GLY A 247 -8.16 -24.14 4.50
N TYR A 248 -6.95 -23.66 4.20
CA TYR A 248 -6.74 -22.36 3.59
C TYR A 248 -6.84 -22.41 2.06
N VAL A 249 -7.08 -21.25 1.44
CA VAL A 249 -7.18 -21.14 -0.01
C VAL A 249 -5.82 -21.45 -0.66
N ALA A 250 -5.80 -22.38 -1.59
CA ALA A 250 -4.61 -22.73 -2.36
C ALA A 250 -4.33 -21.68 -3.45
N SER A 251 -4.01 -20.45 -3.01
CA SER A 251 -3.56 -19.35 -3.87
C SER A 251 -2.17 -18.92 -3.43
N PHE A 252 -1.17 -19.16 -4.28
CA PHE A 252 0.23 -18.88 -3.97
C PHE A 252 1.05 -18.65 -5.24
N THR A 253 2.18 -17.99 -5.09
CA THR A 253 3.14 -17.69 -6.14
C THR A 253 4.45 -18.41 -5.87
N VAL A 254 5.00 -19.08 -6.89
CA VAL A 254 6.32 -19.70 -6.86
C VAL A 254 7.32 -18.74 -7.50
N LEU A 255 8.39 -18.42 -6.78
CA LEU A 255 9.45 -17.55 -7.26
C LEU A 255 10.69 -18.35 -7.62
N ASN A 256 11.27 -18.06 -8.79
CA ASN A 256 12.58 -18.58 -9.18
C ASN A 256 13.66 -17.54 -8.84
N LEU A 257 14.42 -17.79 -7.77
CA LEU A 257 15.46 -16.88 -7.28
C LEU A 257 16.77 -16.93 -8.06
N LYS A 258 16.84 -17.77 -9.12
CA LYS A 258 18.06 -17.95 -9.95
C LYS A 258 17.85 -17.55 -11.41
N ARG A 259 16.66 -17.09 -11.77
CA ARG A 259 16.33 -16.66 -13.14
C ARG A 259 16.06 -15.16 -13.17
N PRO A 260 17.07 -14.34 -13.47
CA PRO A 260 16.89 -12.90 -13.56
C PRO A 260 15.81 -12.52 -14.56
N TRP A 261 15.09 -11.45 -14.26
CA TRP A 261 14.02 -10.93 -15.11
C TRP A 261 14.15 -9.40 -15.30
N THR A 262 14.30 -9.00 -16.55
CA THR A 262 14.30 -7.58 -16.92
C THR A 262 12.87 -7.17 -17.25
N VAL A 263 12.41 -6.10 -16.63
CA VAL A 263 11.07 -5.53 -16.88
C VAL A 263 11.06 -4.88 -18.25
N LYS A 264 10.36 -5.49 -19.20
CA LYS A 264 10.21 -4.97 -20.55
C LYS A 264 8.73 -4.72 -20.86
N LYS A 265 8.46 -3.76 -21.75
CA LYS A 265 7.11 -3.36 -22.12
C LYS A 265 6.26 -4.54 -22.63
N GLU A 266 6.84 -5.43 -23.41
CA GLU A 266 6.19 -6.61 -23.96
C GLU A 266 5.79 -7.66 -22.92
N ASN A 267 6.34 -7.55 -21.68
CA ASN A 267 6.06 -8.51 -20.60
C ASN A 267 5.00 -7.98 -19.63
N LEU A 268 4.49 -6.74 -19.84
CA LEU A 268 3.52 -6.13 -18.94
C LEU A 268 2.09 -6.55 -19.33
N GLN A 269 1.29 -6.87 -18.32
CA GLN A 269 -0.13 -7.17 -18.46
C GLN A 269 -1.02 -5.95 -18.19
N THR A 270 -0.47 -4.93 -17.55
CA THR A 270 -1.21 -3.69 -17.28
C THR A 270 -1.63 -2.99 -18.56
N LYS A 271 -2.89 -2.54 -18.63
CA LYS A 271 -3.41 -1.75 -19.76
C LYS A 271 -2.72 -0.39 -19.92
N ALA A 272 -2.07 0.11 -18.86
CA ALA A 272 -1.27 1.33 -18.93
C ALA A 272 -0.04 1.19 -19.83
N ASN A 273 0.42 -0.05 -20.07
CA ASN A 273 1.51 -0.41 -20.98
C ASN A 273 2.85 0.26 -20.66
N TRP A 274 3.09 0.52 -19.39
CA TRP A 274 4.35 1.01 -18.82
C TRP A 274 4.47 0.61 -17.34
N SER A 275 5.67 0.74 -16.79
CA SER A 275 5.96 0.49 -15.37
C SER A 275 7.03 1.47 -14.89
N PRO A 276 6.99 1.89 -13.61
CA PRO A 276 8.10 2.63 -13.00
C PRO A 276 9.42 1.84 -13.04
N PHE A 277 9.36 0.51 -13.11
CA PHE A 277 10.52 -0.40 -13.14
C PHE A 277 10.95 -0.81 -14.55
N LEU A 278 10.50 -0.15 -15.63
CA LEU A 278 11.00 -0.45 -16.98
C LEU A 278 12.53 -0.44 -17.03
N GLU A 279 13.12 -1.45 -17.70
CA GLU A 279 14.55 -1.73 -17.84
C GLU A 279 15.27 -2.11 -16.54
N VAL A 280 14.56 -2.21 -15.40
CA VAL A 280 15.13 -2.77 -14.17
C VAL A 280 15.22 -4.29 -14.32
N THR A 281 16.39 -4.86 -13.96
CA THR A 281 16.57 -6.31 -13.88
C THR A 281 16.50 -6.75 -12.43
N PHE A 282 15.48 -7.53 -12.10
CA PHE A 282 15.37 -8.21 -10.81
C PHE A 282 16.15 -9.53 -10.82
N PRO A 283 16.73 -9.97 -9.68
CA PRO A 283 17.57 -11.16 -9.61
C PRO A 283 16.82 -12.47 -9.79
N GLY A 284 15.48 -12.43 -9.72
CA GLY A 284 14.61 -13.58 -9.91
C GLY A 284 13.33 -13.19 -10.64
N SER A 285 12.45 -14.18 -10.82
CA SER A 285 11.19 -14.03 -11.55
C SER A 285 10.07 -14.85 -10.91
N VAL A 286 8.83 -14.56 -11.29
CA VAL A 286 7.71 -15.45 -11.02
C VAL A 286 7.86 -16.68 -11.91
N GLU A 287 7.79 -17.88 -11.30
CA GLU A 287 7.83 -19.17 -12.00
C GLU A 287 6.42 -19.66 -12.29
N ASP A 288 5.59 -19.72 -11.23
CA ASP A 288 4.22 -20.21 -11.31
C ASP A 288 3.30 -19.40 -10.40
N VAL A 289 2.05 -19.30 -10.81
CA VAL A 289 0.96 -18.74 -10.01
C VAL A 289 -0.17 -19.77 -9.91
N PHE A 290 -0.62 -20.00 -8.70
CA PHE A 290 -1.80 -20.82 -8.41
C PHE A 290 -2.91 -19.94 -7.83
N LEU A 291 -4.10 -20.05 -8.39
CA LEU A 291 -5.30 -19.38 -7.92
C LEU A 291 -6.39 -20.41 -7.64
N LEU A 292 -6.82 -20.48 -6.39
CA LEU A 292 -7.83 -21.48 -5.94
C LEU A 292 -7.46 -22.92 -6.32
N GLY A 293 -6.17 -23.28 -6.22
CA GLY A 293 -5.64 -24.60 -6.55
C GLY A 293 -5.39 -24.83 -8.04
N GLN A 294 -5.69 -23.90 -8.91
CA GLN A 294 -5.46 -24.03 -10.36
C GLN A 294 -4.22 -23.22 -10.77
N LYS A 295 -3.33 -23.85 -11.53
CA LYS A 295 -2.19 -23.17 -12.13
C LYS A 295 -2.67 -22.20 -13.21
N ILE A 296 -2.24 -20.95 -13.09
CA ILE A 296 -2.54 -19.89 -14.07
C ILE A 296 -1.39 -19.83 -15.07
N SER A 297 -1.73 -19.75 -16.36
CA SER A 297 -0.73 -19.47 -17.41
C SER A 297 -0.29 -18.01 -17.30
N LEU A 298 1.02 -17.79 -17.24
CA LEU A 298 1.66 -16.47 -17.20
C LEU A 298 1.96 -15.98 -18.61
#